data_f7bf1392e54d20f8c7cab45f59ed6228
#
_entry.id   f7bf1392e54d20f8c7cab45f59ed6228
#
_cell.length_a   1.000
_cell.length_b   1.000
_cell.length_c   1.000
_cell.angle_alpha   90.00
_cell.angle_beta   90.00
_cell.angle_gamma   90.00
#
_symmetry.space_group_name_H-M   'P 1'
#
loop_
_entity.id
_entity.type
_entity.pdbx_description
1 polymer ?
#
loop_
_entity_poly.entity_id
_entity_poly.type
_entity_poly.pdbx_seq_one_letter_code
_entity_poly.pdbx_strand_id
1 'polypeptide(L)'
;MIPLRYVLLAAATQLMPASSADAPVQSMSFFITSVGVGDGANLGGVAGADRHCASLAEAAGVRGKTWHAYLGQQASNGKPAIHARDRIGKGPWMNAKGVVVATSVDDLHSDSNKLSKENSLTEKGMPVNGRGDTPNTHDILTGVGLDGRVSSDTTDTTCRNWTSNTTGAASVGHHDRQGGGANPTSWNNAHPSRGCSQDNLKASGGAALFYCFAS
;
A
#
# COMPACT_ATOMS: atom_id res chain seq x y z
N MET A 1 -8.72 -73.73 -26.08
CA MET A 1 -8.02 -72.95 -25.08
C MET A 1 -7.52 -71.71 -25.79
N ILE A 2 -8.16 -70.53 -25.53
CA ILE A 2 -7.80 -69.22 -26.12
C ILE A 2 -7.08 -68.41 -25.03
N PRO A 3 -5.87 -67.89 -25.24
CA PRO A 3 -5.20 -67.12 -24.24
C PRO A 3 -5.74 -65.69 -24.16
N LEU A 4 -6.11 -65.26 -22.95
CA LEU A 4 -6.56 -63.91 -22.58
C LEU A 4 -5.35 -62.98 -22.60
N ARG A 5 -5.33 -61.98 -23.51
CA ARG A 5 -4.30 -60.92 -23.54
C ARG A 5 -4.77 -59.76 -22.66
N TYR A 6 -4.05 -59.50 -21.57
CA TYR A 6 -4.21 -58.31 -20.77
C TYR A 6 -3.57 -57.12 -21.49
N VAL A 7 -4.38 -56.10 -21.81
CA VAL A 7 -3.88 -54.81 -22.26
C VAL A 7 -3.68 -53.91 -21.02
N LEU A 8 -2.45 -53.59 -20.69
CA LEU A 8 -2.11 -52.57 -19.68
C LEU A 8 -2.30 -51.22 -20.31
N LEU A 9 -3.32 -50.46 -19.85
CA LEU A 9 -3.45 -49.03 -20.14
C LEU A 9 -2.48 -48.27 -19.18
N ALA A 10 -1.42 -47.69 -19.75
CA ALA A 10 -0.59 -46.72 -19.03
C ALA A 10 -1.30 -45.38 -19.02
N ALA A 11 -1.72 -44.92 -17.83
CA ALA A 11 -2.24 -43.58 -17.62
C ALA A 11 -1.07 -42.60 -17.64
N ALA A 12 -0.95 -41.82 -18.71
CA ALA A 12 -0.01 -40.69 -18.76
C ALA A 12 -0.59 -39.51 -17.97
N THR A 13 -0.05 -39.23 -16.80
CA THR A 13 -0.29 -37.99 -16.05
C THR A 13 0.37 -36.83 -16.79
N GLN A 14 -0.41 -36.02 -17.46
CA GLN A 14 0.05 -34.74 -18.03
C GLN A 14 0.24 -33.75 -16.90
N LEU A 15 1.51 -33.37 -16.60
CA LEU A 15 1.81 -32.16 -15.83
C LEU A 15 1.41 -30.96 -16.68
N MET A 16 0.35 -30.25 -16.27
CA MET A 16 0.03 -28.95 -16.86
C MET A 16 1.14 -27.95 -16.47
N PRO A 17 1.70 -27.19 -17.43
CA PRO A 17 2.64 -26.12 -17.09
C PRO A 17 1.92 -25.05 -16.27
N ALA A 18 2.52 -24.60 -15.17
CA ALA A 18 2.03 -23.47 -14.39
C ALA A 18 1.89 -22.24 -15.31
N SER A 19 0.73 -21.59 -15.23
CA SER A 19 0.41 -20.42 -16.07
C SER A 19 1.43 -19.32 -15.79
N SER A 20 2.01 -18.73 -16.84
CA SER A 20 2.98 -17.63 -16.77
C SER A 20 2.41 -16.31 -16.20
N ALA A 21 1.15 -16.28 -15.81
CA ALA A 21 0.49 -15.12 -15.18
C ALA A 21 0.88 -14.92 -13.70
N ASP A 22 1.43 -15.92 -13.03
CA ASP A 22 1.74 -15.85 -11.59
C ASP A 22 3.09 -15.19 -11.27
N ALA A 23 4.01 -15.13 -12.23
CA ALA A 23 5.36 -14.59 -12.00
C ALA A 23 5.41 -13.10 -11.62
N PRO A 24 4.64 -12.17 -12.24
CA PRO A 24 4.62 -10.76 -11.85
C PRO A 24 4.08 -10.53 -10.44
N VAL A 25 3.09 -11.31 -10.01
CA VAL A 25 2.48 -11.18 -8.67
C VAL A 25 3.48 -11.56 -7.59
N GLN A 26 4.26 -12.64 -7.77
CA GLN A 26 5.30 -13.05 -6.80
C GLN A 26 6.44 -12.04 -6.67
N SER A 27 6.76 -11.30 -7.73
CA SER A 27 7.78 -10.24 -7.70
C SER A 27 7.27 -8.93 -7.08
N MET A 28 5.94 -8.77 -6.90
CA MET A 28 5.36 -7.57 -6.31
C MET A 28 5.99 -7.23 -4.97
N SER A 29 6.40 -5.98 -4.81
CA SER A 29 6.98 -5.42 -3.58
C SER A 29 6.39 -4.05 -3.23
N PHE A 30 5.37 -3.60 -3.97
CA PHE A 30 4.64 -2.36 -3.75
C PHE A 30 3.17 -2.52 -4.15
N PHE A 31 2.27 -2.00 -3.32
CA PHE A 31 0.85 -1.82 -3.66
C PHE A 31 0.16 -0.77 -2.76
N ILE A 32 -1.02 -0.30 -3.16
CA ILE A 32 -1.98 0.40 -2.28
C ILE A 32 -2.99 -0.65 -1.79
N THR A 33 -3.34 -0.62 -0.51
CA THR A 33 -4.35 -1.52 0.04
C THR A 33 -5.67 -1.39 -0.73
N SER A 34 -6.28 -2.50 -1.17
CA SER A 34 -7.56 -2.48 -1.87
C SER A 34 -8.72 -2.13 -0.94
N VAL A 35 -8.50 -2.24 0.37
CA VAL A 35 -9.46 -1.95 1.43
C VAL A 35 -8.71 -1.46 2.67
N GLY A 36 -9.29 -0.50 3.40
CA GLY A 36 -8.82 -0.10 4.73
C GLY A 36 -9.15 -1.15 5.78
N VAL A 37 -8.69 -0.96 7.01
CA VAL A 37 -8.97 -1.89 8.13
C VAL A 37 -10.44 -1.85 8.61
N GLY A 38 -11.23 -0.87 8.15
CA GLY A 38 -12.66 -0.77 8.47
C GLY A 38 -13.00 0.10 9.67
N ASP A 39 -12.01 0.76 10.29
CA ASP A 39 -12.18 1.62 11.47
C ASP A 39 -11.51 2.99 11.28
N GLY A 40 -11.75 3.63 10.14
CA GLY A 40 -11.12 4.90 9.79
C GLY A 40 -9.59 4.82 9.84
N ALA A 41 -8.97 5.78 10.50
CA ALA A 41 -7.52 5.80 10.70
C ALA A 41 -7.04 5.06 11.97
N ASN A 42 -7.93 4.39 12.70
CA ASN A 42 -7.52 3.46 13.75
C ASN A 42 -7.06 2.14 13.11
N LEU A 43 -5.79 2.06 12.79
CA LEU A 43 -5.17 0.92 12.13
C LEU A 43 -4.57 -0.09 13.12
N GLY A 44 -4.68 0.17 14.44
CA GLY A 44 -3.96 -0.58 15.47
C GLY A 44 -2.46 -0.21 15.51
N GLY A 45 -2.14 1.07 15.25
CA GLY A 45 -0.80 1.59 15.09
C GLY A 45 -0.11 1.14 13.80
N VAL A 46 1.15 1.52 13.61
CA VAL A 46 1.93 1.08 12.42
C VAL A 46 2.07 -0.44 12.35
N ALA A 47 2.16 -1.13 13.49
CA ALA A 47 2.23 -2.59 13.51
C ALA A 47 0.93 -3.27 13.05
N GLY A 48 -0.24 -2.65 13.32
CA GLY A 48 -1.53 -3.12 12.81
C GLY A 48 -1.62 -2.95 11.30
N ALA A 49 -1.16 -1.80 10.80
CA ALA A 49 -1.09 -1.53 9.36
C ALA A 49 -0.14 -2.49 8.63
N ASP A 50 1.02 -2.84 9.23
CA ASP A 50 1.94 -3.82 8.65
C ASP A 50 1.30 -5.20 8.52
N ARG A 51 0.58 -5.64 9.55
CA ARG A 51 -0.15 -6.92 9.48
C ARG A 51 -1.23 -6.89 8.40
N HIS A 52 -1.91 -5.76 8.20
CA HIS A 52 -2.89 -5.61 7.12
C HIS A 52 -2.23 -5.69 5.75
N CYS A 53 -1.08 -5.02 5.53
CA CYS A 53 -0.28 -5.16 4.32
C CYS A 53 0.09 -6.63 4.05
N ALA A 54 0.62 -7.33 5.07
CA ALA A 54 1.02 -8.73 4.93
C ALA A 54 -0.16 -9.64 4.60
N SER A 55 -1.32 -9.44 5.26
CA SER A 55 -2.53 -10.21 5.01
C SER A 55 -3.06 -10.03 3.58
N LEU A 56 -3.08 -8.79 3.05
CA LEU A 56 -3.52 -8.52 1.68
C LEU A 56 -2.55 -9.11 0.66
N ALA A 57 -1.24 -8.98 0.89
CA ALA A 57 -0.22 -9.57 0.03
C ALA A 57 -0.33 -11.11 -0.01
N GLU A 58 -0.51 -11.75 1.14
CA GLU A 58 -0.69 -13.19 1.23
C GLU A 58 -1.96 -13.65 0.53
N ALA A 59 -3.08 -12.94 0.69
CA ALA A 59 -4.34 -13.21 0.00
C ALA A 59 -4.22 -13.06 -1.53
N ALA A 60 -3.31 -12.18 -2.00
CA ALA A 60 -2.96 -12.05 -3.42
C ALA A 60 -1.92 -13.08 -3.90
N GLY A 61 -1.49 -14.01 -3.04
CA GLY A 61 -0.56 -15.09 -3.37
C GLY A 61 0.92 -14.73 -3.17
N VAL A 62 1.28 -13.53 -2.71
CA VAL A 62 2.67 -13.11 -2.48
C VAL A 62 3.12 -13.59 -1.11
N ARG A 63 4.17 -14.42 -1.07
CA ARG A 63 4.68 -15.05 0.15
C ARG A 63 6.16 -14.76 0.37
N GLY A 64 6.61 -14.96 1.61
CA GLY A 64 8.04 -14.90 1.97
C GLY A 64 8.66 -13.51 1.99
N LYS A 65 7.82 -12.45 2.02
CA LYS A 65 8.26 -11.05 2.14
C LYS A 65 7.80 -10.44 3.45
N THR A 66 8.59 -9.53 3.99
CA THR A 66 8.18 -8.68 5.12
C THR A 66 7.55 -7.41 4.57
N TRP A 67 6.34 -7.09 5.01
CA TRP A 67 5.58 -5.95 4.52
C TRP A 67 5.50 -4.83 5.56
N HIS A 68 5.69 -3.62 5.10
CA HIS A 68 5.61 -2.40 5.89
C HIS A 68 4.64 -1.41 5.26
N ALA A 69 3.72 -0.89 6.06
CA ALA A 69 2.92 0.26 5.66
C ALA A 69 3.81 1.52 5.61
N TYR A 70 3.70 2.31 4.57
CA TYR A 70 4.38 3.62 4.46
C TYR A 70 3.65 4.64 5.33
N LEU A 71 3.85 4.55 6.63
CA LEU A 71 3.21 5.38 7.63
C LEU A 71 4.25 5.95 8.60
N GLY A 72 4.17 7.26 8.84
CA GLY A 72 4.92 7.91 9.90
C GLY A 72 4.27 7.68 11.27
N GLN A 73 5.06 7.72 12.33
CA GLN A 73 4.59 7.75 13.71
C GLN A 73 5.30 8.85 14.47
N GLN A 74 4.56 9.74 15.10
CA GLN A 74 5.12 10.83 15.89
C GLN A 74 5.73 10.31 17.20
N ALA A 75 6.74 11.01 17.69
CA ALA A 75 7.31 10.72 19.00
C ALA A 75 6.22 10.79 20.09
N SER A 76 6.17 9.80 20.95
CA SER A 76 5.19 9.74 22.03
C SER A 76 5.66 8.85 23.17
N ASN A 77 5.26 9.17 24.40
CA ASN A 77 5.55 8.35 25.58
C ASN A 77 7.03 7.96 25.71
N GLY A 78 7.94 8.92 25.45
CA GLY A 78 9.39 8.70 25.50
C GLY A 78 9.97 7.87 24.36
N LYS A 79 9.16 7.44 23.39
CA LYS A 79 9.61 6.75 22.18
C LYS A 79 9.89 7.77 21.06
N PRO A 80 10.98 7.58 20.28
CA PRO A 80 11.28 8.45 19.15
C PRO A 80 10.24 8.33 18.04
N ALA A 81 10.20 9.31 17.16
CA ALA A 81 9.41 9.25 15.93
C ALA A 81 9.90 8.11 15.02
N ILE A 82 8.97 7.54 14.25
CA ILE A 82 9.26 6.57 13.19
C ILE A 82 8.96 7.25 11.85
N HIS A 83 9.96 7.37 10.99
CA HIS A 83 9.79 7.94 9.67
C HIS A 83 9.39 6.86 8.67
N ALA A 84 8.40 7.13 7.81
CA ALA A 84 7.93 6.14 6.85
C ALA A 84 9.04 5.69 5.89
N ARG A 85 9.87 6.63 5.43
CA ARG A 85 10.99 6.34 4.53
C ARG A 85 12.04 5.38 5.09
N ASP A 86 12.20 5.34 6.41
CA ASP A 86 13.26 4.57 7.06
C ASP A 86 12.84 3.11 7.34
N ARG A 87 11.56 2.77 7.13
CA ARG A 87 11.02 1.45 7.48
C ARG A 87 10.67 0.55 6.29
N ILE A 88 10.69 1.08 5.08
CA ILE A 88 10.22 0.37 3.88
C ILE A 88 11.31 -0.42 3.14
N GLY A 89 12.54 -0.47 3.65
CA GLY A 89 13.68 -1.11 2.97
C GLY A 89 14.39 -0.17 2.01
N LYS A 90 15.08 -0.74 1.02
CA LYS A 90 15.96 0.03 0.11
C LYS A 90 15.47 0.09 -1.34
N GLY A 91 14.49 -0.74 -1.71
CA GLY A 91 14.04 -0.93 -3.09
C GLY A 91 14.93 -1.92 -3.87
N PRO A 92 14.74 -2.08 -5.19
CA PRO A 92 13.66 -1.47 -5.96
C PRO A 92 12.27 -2.04 -5.59
N TRP A 93 11.22 -1.24 -5.82
CA TRP A 93 9.85 -1.70 -5.56
C TRP A 93 9.04 -1.79 -6.85
N MET A 94 8.31 -2.88 -6.97
CA MET A 94 7.58 -3.29 -8.16
C MET A 94 6.11 -3.52 -7.84
N ASN A 95 5.22 -3.00 -8.67
CA ASN A 95 3.79 -3.24 -8.53
C ASN A 95 3.37 -4.63 -9.04
N ALA A 96 2.09 -4.99 -8.88
CA ALA A 96 1.55 -6.30 -9.27
C ALA A 96 1.62 -6.60 -10.78
N LYS A 97 1.89 -5.59 -11.62
CA LYS A 97 2.08 -5.76 -13.08
C LYS A 97 3.56 -5.79 -13.50
N GLY A 98 4.49 -5.83 -12.55
CA GLY A 98 5.90 -5.89 -12.83
C GLY A 98 6.55 -4.53 -13.16
N VAL A 99 5.85 -3.42 -12.96
CA VAL A 99 6.41 -2.07 -13.15
C VAL A 99 7.18 -1.66 -11.91
N VAL A 100 8.47 -1.32 -12.06
CA VAL A 100 9.28 -0.71 -11.00
C VAL A 100 8.78 0.72 -10.79
N VAL A 101 8.22 0.98 -9.60
CA VAL A 101 7.67 2.29 -9.23
C VAL A 101 8.73 3.23 -8.67
N ALA A 102 9.76 2.68 -8.04
CA ALA A 102 10.95 3.41 -7.59
C ALA A 102 12.12 2.43 -7.41
N THR A 103 13.33 2.90 -7.66
CA THR A 103 14.56 2.09 -7.58
C THR A 103 15.24 2.16 -6.23
N SER A 104 14.97 3.21 -5.45
CA SER A 104 15.55 3.45 -4.12
C SER A 104 14.65 4.36 -3.29
N VAL A 105 14.96 4.53 -2.01
CA VAL A 105 14.28 5.50 -1.13
C VAL A 105 14.38 6.93 -1.66
N ASP A 106 15.53 7.32 -2.17
CA ASP A 106 15.73 8.68 -2.70
C ASP A 106 14.98 8.87 -4.02
N ASP A 107 14.97 7.87 -4.90
CA ASP A 107 14.18 7.88 -6.12
C ASP A 107 12.68 7.98 -5.81
N LEU A 108 12.19 7.22 -4.82
CA LEU A 108 10.79 7.27 -4.36
C LEU A 108 10.37 8.68 -3.92
N HIS A 109 11.27 9.43 -3.28
CA HIS A 109 10.98 10.79 -2.78
C HIS A 109 11.43 11.90 -3.75
N SER A 110 11.79 11.55 -4.98
CA SER A 110 12.10 12.48 -6.06
C SER A 110 10.95 12.58 -7.06
N ASP A 111 11.10 13.47 -8.04
CA ASP A 111 10.16 13.57 -9.16
C ASP A 111 10.32 12.45 -10.20
N SER A 112 11.36 11.60 -10.07
CA SER A 112 11.67 10.50 -11.01
C SER A 112 10.84 9.24 -10.73
N ASN A 113 10.24 9.09 -9.54
CA ASN A 113 9.43 7.93 -9.23
C ASN A 113 8.23 7.82 -10.20
N LYS A 114 7.77 6.59 -10.43
CA LYS A 114 6.71 6.30 -11.40
C LYS A 114 5.33 6.12 -10.76
N LEU A 115 5.13 6.65 -9.56
CA LEU A 115 3.81 6.64 -8.93
C LEU A 115 2.85 7.54 -9.72
N SER A 116 1.75 6.96 -10.13
CA SER A 116 0.67 7.58 -10.91
C SER A 116 -0.59 6.77 -10.76
N LYS A 117 -1.72 7.24 -11.29
CA LYS A 117 -2.98 6.47 -11.28
C LYS A 117 -2.81 5.09 -11.92
N GLU A 118 -2.00 4.97 -12.97
CA GLU A 118 -1.77 3.74 -13.73
C GLU A 118 -0.85 2.75 -13.01
N ASN A 119 0.10 3.25 -12.22
CA ASN A 119 1.14 2.43 -11.59
C ASN A 119 0.92 2.19 -10.10
N SER A 120 0.12 3.02 -9.43
CA SER A 120 -0.25 2.86 -8.01
C SER A 120 -1.42 1.88 -7.87
N LEU A 121 -1.12 0.60 -8.07
CA LEU A 121 -2.09 -0.48 -8.11
C LEU A 121 -2.33 -1.10 -6.73
N THR A 122 -3.46 -1.77 -6.57
CA THR A 122 -3.74 -2.61 -5.40
C THR A 122 -2.91 -3.90 -5.45
N GLU A 123 -2.92 -4.68 -4.35
CA GLU A 123 -2.31 -6.02 -4.28
C GLU A 123 -2.88 -7.00 -5.33
N LYS A 124 -4.07 -6.70 -5.86
CA LYS A 124 -4.74 -7.49 -6.92
C LYS A 124 -4.41 -6.99 -8.33
N GLY A 125 -3.51 -6.00 -8.44
CA GLY A 125 -3.17 -5.39 -9.73
C GLY A 125 -4.28 -4.52 -10.35
N MET A 126 -5.27 -4.12 -9.53
CA MET A 126 -6.37 -3.27 -9.96
C MET A 126 -6.01 -1.79 -9.71
N PRO A 127 -6.46 -0.87 -10.57
CA PRO A 127 -6.31 0.56 -10.32
C PRO A 127 -7.09 0.98 -9.07
N VAL A 128 -6.57 1.96 -8.34
CA VAL A 128 -7.28 2.67 -7.29
C VAL A 128 -8.00 3.87 -7.91
N ASN A 129 -9.23 4.12 -7.49
CA ASN A 129 -9.97 5.28 -7.98
C ASN A 129 -9.23 6.58 -7.64
N GLY A 130 -9.09 7.43 -8.63
CA GLY A 130 -8.44 8.73 -8.54
C GLY A 130 -9.42 9.89 -8.54
N ARG A 131 -8.90 11.10 -8.66
CA ARG A 131 -9.72 12.30 -8.83
C ARG A 131 -10.58 12.19 -10.08
N GLY A 132 -11.88 12.50 -9.93
CA GLY A 132 -12.87 12.39 -11.01
C GLY A 132 -13.57 11.02 -11.09
N ASP A 133 -13.09 10.01 -10.40
CA ASP A 133 -13.79 8.73 -10.27
C ASP A 133 -14.86 8.78 -9.16
N THR A 134 -15.78 7.84 -9.17
CA THR A 134 -16.82 7.68 -8.14
C THR A 134 -16.79 6.26 -7.59
N PRO A 135 -16.53 6.07 -6.27
CA PRO A 135 -16.08 7.10 -5.32
C PRO A 135 -14.66 7.57 -5.61
N ASN A 136 -14.34 8.82 -5.25
CA ASN A 136 -12.96 9.28 -5.23
C ASN A 136 -12.25 8.67 -4.00
N THR A 137 -11.09 8.03 -4.19
CA THR A 137 -10.31 7.41 -3.12
C THR A 137 -8.81 7.69 -3.26
N HIS A 138 -8.46 8.86 -3.84
CA HIS A 138 -7.07 9.18 -4.17
C HIS A 138 -6.21 9.60 -2.98
N ASP A 139 -6.83 10.00 -1.87
CA ASP A 139 -6.13 10.36 -0.63
C ASP A 139 -5.66 9.10 0.09
N ILE A 140 -4.35 8.93 0.16
CA ILE A 140 -3.70 7.79 0.80
C ILE A 140 -3.05 8.26 2.10
N LEU A 141 -3.32 7.55 3.20
CA LEU A 141 -2.76 7.85 4.52
C LEU A 141 -1.24 7.67 4.52
N THR A 142 -0.51 8.64 5.10
CA THR A 142 0.95 8.60 5.19
C THR A 142 1.50 9.15 6.51
N GLY A 143 0.94 10.27 7.02
CA GLY A 143 1.37 10.90 8.26
C GLY A 143 2.78 11.50 8.21
N VAL A 144 3.28 11.87 7.03
CA VAL A 144 4.65 12.38 6.83
C VAL A 144 4.68 13.65 5.99
N GLY A 145 5.82 14.31 5.97
CA GLY A 145 6.17 15.39 5.04
C GLY A 145 6.61 14.86 3.68
N LEU A 146 6.94 15.79 2.76
CA LEU A 146 7.35 15.48 1.38
C LEU A 146 8.57 14.55 1.31
N ASP A 147 9.48 14.67 2.28
CA ASP A 147 10.69 13.85 2.37
C ASP A 147 10.48 12.47 3.02
N GLY A 148 9.22 12.13 3.37
CA GLY A 148 8.87 10.86 4.02
C GLY A 148 9.18 10.81 5.51
N ARG A 149 9.49 11.96 6.14
CA ARG A 149 9.74 12.08 7.58
C ARG A 149 8.53 12.66 8.29
N VAL A 150 8.35 12.26 9.52
CA VAL A 150 7.36 12.88 10.41
C VAL A 150 7.85 14.26 10.82
N SER A 151 6.95 15.25 10.84
CA SER A 151 7.26 16.58 11.35
C SER A 151 7.67 16.52 12.83
N SER A 152 8.60 17.38 13.19
CA SER A 152 8.93 17.65 14.61
C SER A 152 7.88 18.49 15.32
N ASP A 153 6.91 19.05 14.59
CA ASP A 153 5.81 19.82 15.15
C ASP A 153 4.92 18.96 16.04
N THR A 154 4.26 19.61 17.00
CA THR A 154 3.33 18.93 17.91
C THR A 154 1.96 18.69 17.32
N THR A 155 1.68 19.20 16.10
CA THR A 155 0.42 19.00 15.40
C THR A 155 0.26 17.52 15.02
N ASP A 156 -0.86 16.93 15.42
CA ASP A 156 -1.17 15.53 15.06
C ASP A 156 -1.42 15.40 13.55
N THR A 157 -0.54 14.70 12.87
CA THR A 157 -0.61 14.36 11.44
C THR A 157 -0.77 12.88 11.18
N THR A 158 -1.05 12.10 12.23
CA THR A 158 -1.03 10.63 12.22
C THR A 158 -2.26 10.00 12.88
N CYS A 159 -3.32 10.77 13.13
CA CYS A 159 -4.48 10.27 13.86
C CYS A 159 -4.09 9.55 15.15
N ARG A 160 -3.30 10.24 16.00
CA ARG A 160 -2.75 9.71 17.25
C ARG A 160 -1.95 8.42 17.03
N ASN A 161 -1.02 8.49 16.09
CA ASN A 161 -0.19 7.33 15.72
C ASN A 161 -1.02 6.12 15.30
N TRP A 162 -2.07 6.38 14.48
CA TRP A 162 -2.94 5.36 13.87
C TRP A 162 -3.77 4.58 14.88
N THR A 163 -4.17 5.26 15.96
CA THR A 163 -5.01 4.67 17.02
C THR A 163 -6.33 5.42 17.23
N SER A 164 -6.64 6.43 16.40
CA SER A 164 -7.85 7.22 16.49
C SER A 164 -8.71 7.08 15.22
N ASN A 165 -10.00 6.86 15.42
CA ASN A 165 -11.05 6.93 14.40
C ASN A 165 -11.99 8.13 14.62
N THR A 166 -11.63 9.08 15.48
CA THR A 166 -12.47 10.23 15.87
C THR A 166 -11.70 11.55 15.77
N THR A 167 -10.75 11.77 16.67
CA THR A 167 -10.00 13.03 16.83
C THR A 167 -8.65 13.00 16.15
N GLY A 168 -8.17 14.19 15.74
CA GLY A 168 -6.92 14.37 15.03
C GLY A 168 -7.11 14.51 13.53
N ALA A 169 -6.02 14.50 12.81
CA ALA A 169 -5.96 14.44 11.35
C ALA A 169 -4.74 13.63 10.92
N ALA A 170 -4.73 13.19 9.68
CA ALA A 170 -3.59 12.54 9.06
C ALA A 170 -3.11 13.34 7.85
N SER A 171 -1.78 13.41 7.62
CA SER A 171 -1.27 13.80 6.31
C SER A 171 -1.65 12.71 5.30
N VAL A 172 -2.15 13.13 4.13
CA VAL A 172 -2.49 12.26 3.02
C VAL A 172 -1.75 12.68 1.76
N GLY A 173 -1.49 11.72 0.87
CA GLY A 173 -0.93 11.96 -0.44
C GLY A 173 -1.89 11.56 -1.56
N HIS A 174 -1.75 12.14 -2.74
CA HIS A 174 -2.54 11.83 -3.92
C HIS A 174 -1.82 10.79 -4.78
N HIS A 175 -2.27 9.54 -4.76
CA HIS A 175 -1.62 8.46 -5.54
C HIS A 175 -1.65 8.72 -7.04
N ASP A 176 -2.64 9.47 -7.52
CA ASP A 176 -2.85 9.85 -8.92
C ASP A 176 -2.16 11.16 -9.30
N ARG A 177 -1.47 11.82 -8.34
CA ARG A 177 -0.79 13.10 -8.49
C ARG A 177 -1.68 14.22 -9.00
N GLN A 178 -2.96 14.19 -8.65
CA GLN A 178 -3.95 15.20 -9.03
C GLN A 178 -4.70 15.68 -7.79
N GLY A 179 -5.00 16.95 -7.71
CA GLY A 179 -5.82 17.43 -6.61
C GLY A 179 -5.65 18.89 -6.27
N GLY A 180 -6.10 19.20 -5.07
CA GLY A 180 -5.91 20.49 -4.39
C GLY A 180 -4.98 20.33 -3.21
N GLY A 181 -4.98 21.35 -2.33
CA GLY A 181 -4.14 21.37 -1.12
C GLY A 181 -2.80 22.09 -1.32
N ALA A 182 -1.95 21.98 -0.32
CA ALA A 182 -0.65 22.68 -0.33
C ALA A 182 0.32 22.09 -1.35
N ASN A 183 0.26 20.78 -1.57
CA ASN A 183 1.15 20.05 -2.50
C ASN A 183 0.31 19.13 -3.40
N PRO A 184 -0.45 19.68 -4.37
CA PRO A 184 -1.52 18.96 -5.07
C PRO A 184 -1.06 17.73 -5.86
N THR A 185 0.20 17.68 -6.24
CA THR A 185 0.79 16.56 -7.00
C THR A 185 1.64 15.62 -6.13
N SER A 186 1.67 15.83 -4.81
CA SER A 186 2.46 14.99 -3.92
C SER A 186 1.75 13.66 -3.65
N TRP A 187 2.46 12.57 -3.87
CA TRP A 187 1.96 11.23 -3.59
C TRP A 187 1.91 10.91 -2.09
N ASN A 188 2.67 11.63 -1.25
CA ASN A 188 2.82 11.32 0.18
C ASN A 188 2.43 12.46 1.13
N ASN A 189 2.30 13.70 0.66
CA ASN A 189 1.92 14.84 1.51
C ASN A 189 1.24 15.95 0.73
N ALA A 190 -0.01 15.74 0.32
CA ALA A 190 -0.80 16.71 -0.41
C ALA A 190 -1.50 17.72 0.52
N HIS A 191 -2.16 17.22 1.55
CA HIS A 191 -2.89 18.01 2.56
C HIS A 191 -3.22 17.15 3.80
N PRO A 192 -3.71 17.75 4.90
CA PRO A 192 -4.29 17.00 6.02
C PRO A 192 -5.69 16.48 5.66
N SER A 193 -6.07 15.33 6.21
CA SER A 193 -7.44 14.83 6.18
C SER A 193 -8.38 15.71 7.01
N ARG A 194 -9.70 15.68 6.77
CA ARG A 194 -10.71 16.39 7.56
C ARG A 194 -10.86 15.85 8.98
N GLY A 195 -10.32 14.68 9.24
CA GLY A 195 -10.36 14.01 10.53
C GLY A 195 -10.01 12.53 10.36
N CYS A 196 -10.14 11.76 11.44
CA CYS A 196 -9.68 10.37 11.51
C CYS A 196 -10.81 9.34 11.33
N SER A 197 -12.09 9.76 11.37
CA SER A 197 -13.20 8.84 11.13
C SER A 197 -13.28 8.41 9.67
N GLN A 198 -13.87 7.25 9.41
CA GLN A 198 -14.06 6.76 8.05
C GLN A 198 -14.81 7.77 7.16
N ASP A 199 -15.82 8.46 7.72
CA ASP A 199 -16.59 9.46 6.98
C ASP A 199 -15.77 10.72 6.69
N ASN A 200 -14.94 11.17 7.64
CA ASN A 200 -14.04 12.29 7.41
C ASN A 200 -12.97 11.97 6.37
N LEU A 201 -12.43 10.75 6.36
CA LEU A 201 -11.48 10.31 5.33
C LEU A 201 -12.14 10.25 3.96
N LYS A 202 -13.37 9.73 3.85
CA LYS A 202 -14.15 9.78 2.60
C LYS A 202 -14.44 11.21 2.15
N ALA A 203 -14.81 12.08 3.08
CA ALA A 203 -15.08 13.49 2.80
C ALA A 203 -13.82 14.28 2.38
N SER A 204 -12.61 13.76 2.68
CA SER A 204 -11.35 14.31 2.17
C SER A 204 -11.04 13.87 0.73
N GLY A 205 -11.58 12.74 0.29
CA GLY A 205 -11.28 12.10 -1.00
C GLY A 205 -10.53 10.77 -0.85
N GLY A 206 -10.59 10.15 0.33
CA GLY A 206 -9.92 8.90 0.65
C GLY A 206 -10.86 7.77 1.05
N ALA A 207 -10.29 6.65 1.47
CA ALA A 207 -11.02 5.49 1.99
C ALA A 207 -10.26 4.77 3.11
N ALA A 208 -9.38 5.45 3.82
CA ALA A 208 -8.44 4.89 4.79
C ALA A 208 -7.45 3.88 4.17
N LEU A 209 -7.10 4.07 2.91
CA LEU A 209 -6.10 3.28 2.20
C LEU A 209 -4.68 3.77 2.54
N PHE A 210 -3.70 2.89 2.42
CA PHE A 210 -2.28 3.22 2.61
C PHE A 210 -1.38 2.38 1.71
N TYR A 211 -0.16 2.88 1.49
CA TYR A 211 0.85 2.19 0.70
C TYR A 211 1.51 1.07 1.49
N CYS A 212 1.79 -0.04 0.84
CA CYS A 212 2.52 -1.18 1.37
C CYS A 212 3.80 -1.43 0.56
N PHE A 213 4.92 -1.59 1.24
CA PHE A 213 6.23 -1.87 0.65
C PHE A 213 6.82 -3.12 1.29
N ALA A 214 7.44 -3.98 0.48
CA ALA A 214 8.20 -5.12 0.97
C ALA A 214 9.69 -4.77 1.14
N SER A 215 10.29 -5.25 2.22
CA SER A 215 11.72 -5.15 2.54
C SER A 215 12.40 -6.51 2.45
#